data_610c69de19cb7f104b24dc9664a7931e
#
_entry.id   610c69de19cb7f104b24dc9664a7931e
#
_cell.length_a   1.000
_cell.length_b   1.000
_cell.length_c   1.000
_cell.angle_alpha   90.00
_cell.angle_beta   90.00
_cell.angle_gamma   90.00
#
_symmetry.space_group_name_H-M   'P 1'
#
loop_
_entity.id
_entity.type
_entity.pdbx_description
1 polymer ?
#
loop_
_entity_poly.entity_id
_entity_poly.type
_entity_poly.pdbx_seq_one_letter_code
_entity_poly.pdbx_strand_id
1 'polypeptide(L)'
;MQARFAKWLKTSGLSPTQYNALRILRGAGEQGLPCREIGERMITRDPDITRLVDRLAKRGLVLRSHDKKDRRVVRAAITKAGLEQLKQLDAPLREFLRGLLGHMDDGRLRQLIDLLENVALEQPPAEESCP
;
A
#
# COMPACT_ATOMS: atom_id res chain seq x y z
N MET A 1 -9.86 -9.84 -11.33
CA MET A 1 -9.80 -8.48 -10.77
C MET A 1 -8.37 -7.97 -10.60
N GLN A 2 -7.48 -8.74 -9.99
CA GLN A 2 -6.09 -8.31 -9.82
C GLN A 2 -5.38 -7.99 -11.13
N ALA A 3 -5.63 -8.80 -12.16
CA ALA A 3 -5.01 -8.57 -13.47
C ALA A 3 -5.45 -7.25 -14.09
N ARG A 4 -6.72 -6.89 -13.95
CA ARG A 4 -7.24 -5.62 -14.44
C ARG A 4 -6.65 -4.45 -13.69
N PHE A 5 -6.53 -4.59 -12.38
CA PHE A 5 -5.96 -3.55 -11.55
C PHE A 5 -4.47 -3.34 -11.86
N ALA A 6 -3.73 -4.43 -11.98
CA ALA A 6 -2.31 -4.36 -12.34
C ALA A 6 -2.12 -3.70 -13.71
N LYS A 7 -2.94 -4.06 -14.68
CA LYS A 7 -2.88 -3.48 -16.01
C LYS A 7 -3.16 -1.99 -15.99
N TRP A 8 -4.16 -1.59 -15.21
CA TRP A 8 -4.48 -0.18 -15.05
C TRP A 8 -3.34 0.58 -14.38
N LEU A 9 -2.77 0.04 -13.31
CA LEU A 9 -1.67 0.67 -12.60
C LEU A 9 -0.41 0.78 -13.46
N LYS A 10 -0.22 -0.14 -14.39
CA LYS A 10 0.96 -0.14 -15.23
C LYS A 10 1.12 1.18 -15.99
N THR A 11 0.02 1.86 -16.28
CA THR A 11 0.07 3.17 -16.94
C THR A 11 0.73 4.23 -16.07
N SER A 12 0.75 4.05 -14.76
CA SER A 12 1.40 4.95 -13.82
C SER A 12 2.86 4.56 -13.53
N GLY A 13 3.29 3.41 -14.03
CA GLY A 13 4.62 2.90 -13.76
C GLY A 13 4.78 2.21 -12.42
N LEU A 14 3.69 1.94 -11.71
CA LEU A 14 3.71 1.27 -10.41
C LEU A 14 3.15 -0.13 -10.52
N SER A 15 3.76 -1.07 -9.79
CA SER A 15 3.15 -2.37 -9.57
C SER A 15 2.13 -2.29 -8.42
N PRO A 16 1.21 -3.26 -8.30
CA PRO A 16 0.29 -3.28 -7.17
C PRO A 16 0.99 -3.27 -5.80
N THR A 17 2.11 -3.99 -5.66
CA THR A 17 2.84 -4.00 -4.40
C THR A 17 3.50 -2.66 -4.11
N GLN A 18 4.05 -2.01 -5.12
CA GLN A 18 4.62 -0.67 -4.97
C GLN A 18 3.55 0.34 -4.59
N TYR A 19 2.40 0.27 -5.24
CA TYR A 19 1.28 1.15 -4.94
C TYR A 19 0.79 0.94 -3.50
N ASN A 20 0.65 -0.31 -3.08
CA ASN A 20 0.23 -0.65 -1.72
C ASN A 20 1.20 -0.09 -0.69
N ALA A 21 2.51 -0.28 -0.90
CA ALA A 21 3.53 0.23 0.01
C ALA A 21 3.47 1.75 0.11
N LEU A 22 3.33 2.45 -1.00
CA LEU A 22 3.22 3.90 -0.99
C LEU A 22 1.98 4.38 -0.23
N ARG A 23 0.85 3.70 -0.38
CA ARG A 23 -0.36 4.05 0.36
C ARG A 23 -0.19 3.88 1.85
N ILE A 24 0.46 2.80 2.26
CA ILE A 24 0.76 2.57 3.66
C ILE A 24 1.64 3.69 4.20
N LEU A 25 2.67 4.08 3.45
CA LEU A 25 3.57 5.14 3.87
C LEU A 25 2.91 6.51 3.87
N ARG A 26 1.96 6.76 2.97
CA ARG A 26 1.19 8.01 3.01
C ARG A 26 0.43 8.12 4.33
N GLY A 27 -0.16 7.03 4.77
CA GLY A 27 -0.88 7.01 6.06
C GLY A 27 0.03 7.16 7.27
N ALA A 28 1.29 6.79 7.14
CA ALA A 28 2.24 6.85 8.25
C ALA A 28 2.82 8.26 8.47
N GLY A 29 2.73 9.13 7.48
CA GLY A 29 3.22 10.49 7.60
C GLY A 29 4.73 10.61 7.43
N GLU A 30 5.27 11.75 7.87
CA GLU A 30 6.67 12.09 7.65
C GLU A 30 7.66 11.17 8.37
N GLN A 31 7.24 10.58 9.47
CA GLN A 31 8.12 9.71 10.24
C GLN A 31 8.37 8.37 9.55
N GLY A 32 7.47 7.98 8.68
CA GLY A 32 7.57 6.71 7.98
C GLY A 32 7.42 5.50 8.89
N LEU A 33 7.89 4.37 8.42
CA LEU A 33 7.76 3.10 9.12
C LEU A 33 9.01 2.26 8.91
N PRO A 34 9.33 1.36 9.86
CA PRO A 34 10.31 0.31 9.59
C PRO A 34 9.84 -0.57 8.44
N CYS A 35 10.76 -1.04 7.62
CA CYS A 35 10.40 -1.90 6.48
C CYS A 35 9.61 -3.12 6.90
N ARG A 36 9.95 -3.71 8.04
CA ARG A 36 9.21 -4.85 8.57
C ARG A 36 7.74 -4.53 8.77
N GLU A 37 7.44 -3.36 9.32
CA GLU A 37 6.07 -2.95 9.58
C GLU A 37 5.31 -2.68 8.29
N ILE A 38 5.98 -2.15 7.28
CA ILE A 38 5.37 -2.00 5.96
C ILE A 38 4.92 -3.37 5.45
N GLY A 39 5.79 -4.36 5.53
CA GLY A 39 5.47 -5.71 5.09
C GLY A 39 4.29 -6.32 5.82
N GLU A 40 4.20 -6.08 7.12
CA GLU A 40 3.10 -6.59 7.94
C GLU A 40 1.75 -5.96 7.56
N ARG A 41 1.76 -4.72 7.09
CA ARG A 41 0.53 -4.00 6.72
C ARG A 41 0.10 -4.22 5.28
N MET A 42 0.94 -4.84 4.46
CA MET A 42 0.61 -5.02 3.05
C MET A 42 -0.51 -6.04 2.86
N ILE A 43 -1.37 -5.76 1.87
CA ILE A 43 -2.46 -6.67 1.51
C ILE A 43 -1.90 -7.99 1.00
N THR A 44 -0.92 -7.91 0.11
CA THR A 44 -0.23 -9.08 -0.41
C THR A 44 1.20 -9.05 0.08
N ARG A 45 1.64 -10.09 0.76
CA ARG A 45 3.00 -10.14 1.26
C ARG A 45 4.00 -10.14 0.12
N ASP A 46 5.01 -9.30 0.29
CA ASP A 46 6.18 -9.34 -0.56
C ASP A 46 7.30 -9.99 0.25
N PRO A 47 7.90 -11.07 -0.25
CA PRO A 47 8.95 -11.75 0.50
C PRO A 47 10.21 -10.90 0.66
N ASP A 48 10.37 -9.84 -0.13
CA ASP A 48 11.55 -9.00 -0.07
C ASP A 48 11.16 -7.53 -0.01
N ILE A 49 10.71 -7.11 1.16
CA ILE A 49 10.29 -5.73 1.42
C ILE A 49 11.46 -4.75 1.24
N THR A 50 12.65 -5.14 1.65
CA THR A 50 13.82 -4.26 1.53
C THR A 50 14.07 -3.93 0.06
N ARG A 51 13.97 -4.92 -0.80
CA ARG A 51 14.16 -4.72 -2.24
C ARG A 51 13.05 -3.85 -2.84
N LEU A 52 11.83 -4.06 -2.41
CA LEU A 52 10.70 -3.23 -2.83
C LEU A 52 10.94 -1.77 -2.47
N VAL A 53 11.35 -1.52 -1.24
CA VAL A 53 11.65 -0.17 -0.76
C VAL A 53 12.84 0.43 -1.52
N ASP A 54 13.86 -0.37 -1.81
CA ASP A 54 15.01 0.08 -2.60
C ASP A 54 14.59 0.57 -3.98
N ARG A 55 13.73 -0.17 -4.63
CA ARG A 55 13.25 0.20 -5.96
C ARG A 55 12.47 1.51 -5.92
N LEU A 56 11.63 1.68 -4.90
CA LEU A 56 10.90 2.93 -4.72
C LEU A 56 11.84 4.10 -4.42
N ALA A 57 12.88 3.85 -3.61
CA ALA A 57 13.88 4.87 -3.29
C ALA A 57 14.65 5.31 -4.53
N LYS A 58 15.01 4.37 -5.40
CA LYS A 58 15.70 4.70 -6.66
C LYS A 58 14.87 5.59 -7.56
N ARG A 59 13.55 5.48 -7.48
CA ARG A 59 12.64 6.34 -8.23
C ARG A 59 12.35 7.66 -7.52
N GLY A 60 12.91 7.87 -6.33
CA GLY A 60 12.69 9.09 -5.57
C GLY A 60 11.35 9.16 -4.87
N LEU A 61 10.61 8.05 -4.80
CA LEU A 61 9.27 8.03 -4.23
C LEU A 61 9.26 7.81 -2.72
N VAL A 62 10.32 7.21 -2.19
CA VAL A 62 10.51 7.04 -0.75
C VAL A 62 11.94 7.42 -0.39
N LEU A 63 12.12 7.75 0.88
CA LEU A 63 13.43 8.03 1.46
C LEU A 63 13.74 6.92 2.45
N ARG A 64 14.86 6.23 2.25
CA ARG A 64 15.33 5.22 3.18
C ARG A 64 16.23 5.86 4.23
N SER A 65 16.14 5.35 5.44
CA SER A 65 17.03 5.76 6.53
C SER A 65 17.17 4.61 7.49
N HIS A 66 18.14 4.73 8.39
CA HIS A 66 18.28 3.79 9.49
C HIS A 66 17.63 4.38 10.72
N ASP A 67 17.06 3.51 11.55
CA ASP A 67 16.45 3.95 12.78
C ASP A 67 17.52 4.56 13.70
N LYS A 68 17.18 5.63 14.40
CA LYS A 68 18.13 6.32 15.28
C LYS A 68 18.50 5.46 16.48
N LYS A 69 17.57 4.65 16.95
CA LYS A 69 17.78 3.82 18.14
C LYS A 69 18.45 2.49 17.81
N ASP A 70 18.16 1.95 16.63
CA ASP A 70 18.74 0.68 16.20
C ASP A 70 19.07 0.76 14.71
N ARG A 71 20.34 0.96 14.40
CA ARG A 71 20.80 1.16 13.03
C ARG A 71 20.63 -0.06 12.13
N ARG A 72 20.34 -1.22 12.71
CA ARG A 72 20.02 -2.41 11.92
C ARG A 72 18.65 -2.32 11.30
N VAL A 73 17.78 -1.46 11.84
CA VAL A 73 16.43 -1.29 11.35
C VAL A 73 16.43 -0.26 10.22
N VAL A 74 15.94 -0.69 9.04
CA VAL A 74 15.76 0.19 7.90
C VAL A 74 14.35 0.74 7.92
N ARG A 75 14.25 2.06 7.81
CA ARG A 75 12.98 2.77 7.76
C ARG A 75 12.78 3.38 6.38
N ALA A 76 11.51 3.62 6.04
CA ALA A 76 11.16 4.31 4.82
C ALA A 76 10.06 5.33 5.10
N ALA A 77 10.12 6.45 4.42
CA ALA A 77 9.10 7.48 4.47
C ALA A 77 8.78 7.94 3.06
N ILE A 78 7.53 8.31 2.81
CA ILE A 78 7.14 8.78 1.48
C ILE A 78 7.70 10.19 1.25
N THR A 79 8.14 10.46 0.02
CA THR A 79 8.63 11.78 -0.37
C THR A 79 7.49 12.61 -0.95
N LYS A 80 7.78 13.89 -1.20
CA LYS A 80 6.83 14.74 -1.93
C LYS A 80 6.50 14.16 -3.30
N ALA A 81 7.49 13.61 -4.00
CA ALA A 81 7.25 12.97 -5.29
C ALA A 81 6.33 11.77 -5.15
N GLY A 82 6.52 10.97 -4.09
CA GLY A 82 5.64 9.84 -3.82
C GLY A 82 4.21 10.27 -3.52
N LEU A 83 4.05 11.32 -2.71
CA LEU A 83 2.73 11.87 -2.41
C LEU A 83 2.04 12.40 -3.67
N GLU A 84 2.79 13.08 -4.52
CA GLU A 84 2.25 13.61 -5.77
C GLU A 84 1.82 12.49 -6.71
N GLN A 85 2.62 11.44 -6.80
CA GLN A 85 2.27 10.26 -7.59
C GLN A 85 0.95 9.66 -7.14
N LEU A 86 0.77 9.48 -5.83
CA LEU A 86 -0.48 8.95 -5.29
C LEU A 86 -1.65 9.89 -5.52
N LYS A 87 -1.43 11.18 -5.34
CA LYS A 87 -2.47 12.18 -5.54
C LYS A 87 -3.00 12.14 -6.97
N GLN A 88 -2.13 11.99 -7.95
CA GLN A 88 -2.52 11.87 -9.33
C GLN A 88 -3.33 10.61 -9.61
N LEU A 89 -3.13 9.56 -8.82
CA LEU A 89 -3.85 8.30 -8.98
C LEU A 89 -5.19 8.26 -8.25
N ASP A 90 -5.40 9.15 -7.28
CA ASP A 90 -6.60 9.09 -6.44
C ASP A 90 -7.91 9.19 -7.24
N ALA A 91 -8.03 10.18 -8.12
CA ALA A 91 -9.24 10.35 -8.90
C ALA A 91 -9.44 9.25 -9.93
N PRO A 92 -8.42 8.89 -10.74
CA PRO A 92 -8.55 7.75 -11.64
C PRO A 92 -8.88 6.45 -10.93
N LEU A 93 -8.34 6.23 -9.73
CA LEU A 93 -8.65 5.03 -8.96
C LEU A 93 -10.13 5.00 -8.57
N ARG A 94 -10.66 6.13 -8.13
CA ARG A 94 -12.08 6.21 -7.81
C ARG A 94 -12.95 5.86 -9.01
N GLU A 95 -12.60 6.38 -10.18
CA GLU A 95 -13.34 6.08 -11.42
C GLU A 95 -13.23 4.59 -11.77
N PHE A 96 -12.05 4.01 -11.62
CA PHE A 96 -11.86 2.60 -11.86
C PHE A 96 -12.75 1.76 -10.94
N LEU A 97 -12.78 2.11 -9.65
CA LEU A 97 -13.59 1.40 -8.66
C LEU A 97 -15.08 1.58 -8.93
N ARG A 98 -15.51 2.76 -9.37
CA ARG A 98 -16.91 2.98 -9.77
C ARG A 98 -17.29 2.06 -10.91
N GLY A 99 -16.39 1.88 -11.87
CA GLY A 99 -16.64 0.96 -12.98
C GLY A 99 -16.81 -0.48 -12.54
N LEU A 100 -16.04 -0.89 -11.52
CA LEU A 100 -16.12 -2.25 -11.01
C LEU A 100 -17.33 -2.46 -10.09
N LEU A 101 -17.68 -1.47 -9.29
CA LEU A 101 -18.68 -1.58 -8.22
C LEU A 101 -19.94 -0.76 -8.49
N GLY A 102 -20.04 -0.13 -9.66
CA GLY A 102 -21.13 0.77 -9.98
C GLY A 102 -22.50 0.11 -10.05
N HIS A 103 -22.55 -1.22 -10.12
CA HIS A 103 -23.82 -1.95 -10.10
C HIS A 103 -24.36 -2.12 -8.67
N MET A 104 -23.61 -1.73 -7.66
CA MET A 104 -24.01 -1.85 -6.27
C MET A 104 -24.61 -0.54 -5.78
N ASP A 105 -25.74 -0.61 -5.06
CA ASP A 105 -26.31 0.57 -4.45
C ASP A 105 -25.50 0.98 -3.21
N ASP A 106 -25.81 2.17 -2.68
CA ASP A 106 -25.09 2.71 -1.52
C ASP A 106 -25.17 1.80 -0.30
N GLY A 107 -26.34 1.18 -0.09
CA GLY A 107 -26.52 0.28 1.04
C GLY A 107 -25.59 -0.93 0.96
N ARG A 108 -25.49 -1.52 -0.22
CA ARG A 108 -24.62 -2.67 -0.44
C ARG A 108 -23.16 -2.29 -0.32
N LEU A 109 -22.78 -1.11 -0.83
CA LEU A 109 -21.41 -0.64 -0.71
C LEU A 109 -21.02 -0.43 0.75
N ARG A 110 -21.93 0.13 1.55
CA ARG A 110 -21.69 0.29 2.98
C ARG A 110 -21.54 -1.03 3.70
N GLN A 111 -22.37 -2.01 3.34
CA GLN A 111 -22.24 -3.34 3.90
C GLN A 111 -20.89 -3.96 3.55
N LEU A 112 -20.44 -3.79 2.32
CA LEU A 112 -19.14 -4.30 1.89
C LEU A 112 -18.02 -3.64 2.70
N ILE A 113 -18.07 -2.32 2.87
CA ILE A 113 -17.08 -1.60 3.66
C ILE A 113 -17.06 -2.11 5.10
N ASP A 114 -18.24 -2.26 5.71
CA ASP A 114 -18.33 -2.76 7.08
C ASP A 114 -17.73 -4.15 7.21
N LEU A 115 -18.03 -5.04 6.27
CA LEU A 115 -17.50 -6.39 6.29
C LEU A 115 -15.97 -6.40 6.16
N LEU A 116 -15.43 -5.56 5.27
CA LEU A 116 -13.99 -5.48 5.08
C LEU A 116 -13.29 -4.90 6.32
N GLU A 117 -13.89 -3.90 6.95
CA GLU A 117 -13.34 -3.32 8.16
C GLU A 117 -13.33 -4.33 9.31
N ASN A 118 -14.41 -5.07 9.46
CA ASN A 118 -14.49 -6.10 10.48
C ASN A 118 -13.48 -7.21 10.25
N VAL A 119 -13.30 -7.64 9.02
CA VAL A 119 -12.29 -8.64 8.68
C VAL A 119 -10.90 -8.14 9.06
N ALA A 120 -10.61 -6.88 8.77
CA ALA A 120 -9.33 -6.30 9.11
C ALA A 120 -9.08 -6.26 10.61
N LEU A 121 -10.13 -5.98 11.39
CA LEU A 121 -10.04 -5.91 12.85
C LEU A 121 -9.93 -7.29 13.49
N GLU A 122 -10.56 -8.29 12.89
CA GLU A 122 -10.58 -9.64 13.43
C GLU A 122 -9.46 -10.49 12.88
N GLN A 123 -8.73 -9.98 11.93
CA GLN A 123 -7.66 -10.74 11.30
C GLN A 123 -6.63 -11.12 12.35
N PRO A 124 -6.37 -12.40 12.51
CA PRO A 124 -5.41 -12.84 13.52
C PRO A 124 -3.99 -12.38 13.13
N PRO A 125 -3.12 -12.34 14.11
CA PRO A 125 -1.73 -11.98 13.85
C PRO A 125 -1.06 -12.89 12.83
N ALA A 126 0.09 -12.46 12.38
CA ALA A 126 0.78 -13.11 11.26
C ALA A 126 1.16 -14.57 11.46
N GLU A 127 1.02 -15.06 12.65
CA GLU A 127 1.41 -16.44 12.93
C GLU A 127 0.65 -17.46 12.11
N GLU A 128 -0.57 -17.13 11.69
CA GLU A 128 -1.32 -18.07 10.88
C GLU A 128 -0.66 -18.32 9.55
N SER A 129 0.15 -17.42 9.13
CA SER A 129 0.83 -17.58 7.87
C SER A 129 2.00 -18.52 7.97
N CYS A 130 2.28 -19.03 9.12
CA CYS A 130 3.42 -19.89 9.30
C CYS A 130 3.00 -21.34 9.18
N PRO A 131 3.16 -21.96 8.09
CA PRO A 131 3.18 -23.40 8.01
C PRO A 131 4.58 -23.87 8.24
#